data_abfc3a97cb50e0b44b0872e9c6788c90
#
_entry.id   abfc3a97cb50e0b44b0872e9c6788c90
#
_cell.length_a   1.000
_cell.length_b   1.000
_cell.length_c   1.000
_cell.angle_alpha   90.00
_cell.angle_beta   90.00
_cell.angle_gamma   90.00
#
_symmetry.space_group_name_H-M   'P 1'
#
loop_
_entity.id
_entity.type
_entity.pdbx_description
1 polymer ?
#
loop_
_entity_poly.entity_id
_entity_poly.type
_entity_poly.pdbx_seq_one_letter_code
_entity_poly.pdbx_strand_id
1 'polypeptide(L)'
;MKRGVLGILLAVAVLASAAGVYWCFFRDSDERRIRRTLEELCEIGSKSPGENAALGALKANRADHVFAPVCRFDFAHQAVDGALTPTETGARILRLQGMFDRIKLSFGELEITVEGDKARIAFSGGFRGRLKYGDAREVDEIREIEAELARQADGRWKFTRMSIRQVLEK
;
A
#
# COMPACT_ATOMS: atom_id res chain seq x y z
N MET A 1 -14.63 26.44 48.12
CA MET A 1 -13.50 26.03 47.28
C MET A 1 -13.57 24.59 46.72
N LYS A 2 -14.17 23.59 47.42
CA LYS A 2 -14.20 22.18 46.93
C LYS A 2 -15.09 21.91 45.71
N ARG A 3 -16.16 22.69 45.46
CA ARG A 3 -17.08 22.46 44.32
C ARG A 3 -16.50 22.87 42.95
N GLY A 4 -15.62 23.89 42.91
CA GLY A 4 -15.00 24.33 41.66
C GLY A 4 -13.95 23.34 41.14
N VAL A 5 -13.17 22.71 42.05
CA VAL A 5 -12.14 21.73 41.70
C VAL A 5 -12.76 20.44 41.13
N LEU A 6 -13.89 19.99 41.67
CA LEU A 6 -14.62 18.83 41.17
C LEU A 6 -15.15 19.03 39.75
N GLY A 7 -15.63 20.25 39.43
CA GLY A 7 -16.11 20.61 38.09
C GLY A 7 -14.98 20.62 37.05
N ILE A 8 -13.79 21.12 37.41
CA ILE A 8 -12.62 21.12 36.53
C ILE A 8 -12.13 19.70 36.26
N LEU A 9 -12.08 18.84 37.28
CA LEU A 9 -11.68 17.45 37.14
C LEU A 9 -12.63 16.63 36.20
N LEU A 10 -13.94 16.88 36.33
CA LEU A 10 -14.96 16.27 35.46
C LEU A 10 -14.82 16.74 34.01
N ALA A 11 -14.59 18.03 33.78
CA ALA A 11 -14.39 18.57 32.42
C ALA A 11 -13.12 18.00 31.77
N VAL A 12 -12.02 17.89 32.52
CA VAL A 12 -10.77 17.28 32.03
C VAL A 12 -10.97 15.79 31.70
N ALA A 13 -11.70 15.04 32.53
CA ALA A 13 -11.98 13.64 32.30
C ALA A 13 -12.85 13.42 31.02
N VAL A 14 -13.85 14.28 30.81
CA VAL A 14 -14.68 14.23 29.59
C VAL A 14 -13.89 14.61 28.36
N LEU A 15 -13.03 15.61 28.41
CA LEU A 15 -12.17 15.97 27.28
C LEU A 15 -11.14 14.88 26.96
N ALA A 16 -10.54 14.25 27.98
CA ALA A 16 -9.60 13.14 27.79
C ALA A 16 -10.28 11.90 27.19
N SER A 17 -11.50 11.58 27.65
CA SER A 17 -12.26 10.45 27.06
C SER A 17 -12.73 10.74 25.64
N ALA A 18 -13.18 11.96 25.34
CA ALA A 18 -13.55 12.38 23.99
C ALA A 18 -12.35 12.35 23.03
N ALA A 19 -11.18 12.83 23.48
CA ALA A 19 -9.94 12.75 22.71
C ALA A 19 -9.50 11.28 22.47
N GLY A 20 -9.64 10.41 23.46
CA GLY A 20 -9.34 8.97 23.34
C GLY A 20 -10.25 8.27 22.34
N VAL A 21 -11.57 8.49 22.41
CA VAL A 21 -12.55 7.95 21.46
C VAL A 21 -12.30 8.48 20.05
N TYR A 22 -12.06 9.79 19.93
CA TYR A 22 -11.72 10.41 18.64
C TYR A 22 -10.48 9.77 18.03
N TRP A 23 -9.42 9.57 18.83
CA TRP A 23 -8.16 8.98 18.39
C TRP A 23 -8.33 7.52 17.93
N CYS A 24 -9.05 6.71 18.70
CA CYS A 24 -9.37 5.33 18.31
C CYS A 24 -10.20 5.26 17.03
N PHE A 25 -11.21 6.13 16.89
CA PHE A 25 -12.10 6.11 15.72
C PHE A 25 -11.41 6.58 14.43
N PHE A 26 -10.55 7.60 14.51
CA PHE A 26 -9.79 8.09 13.36
C PHE A 26 -8.68 7.11 12.95
N ARG A 27 -7.97 6.51 13.89
CA ARG A 27 -6.96 5.49 13.63
C ARG A 27 -7.54 4.30 12.89
N ASP A 28 -8.66 3.77 13.36
CA ASP A 28 -9.37 2.64 12.74
C ASP A 28 -9.83 2.96 11.30
N SER A 29 -10.19 4.22 11.03
CA SER A 29 -10.57 4.64 9.68
C SER A 29 -9.39 4.73 8.73
N ASP A 30 -8.22 5.20 9.20
CA ASP A 30 -7.02 5.34 8.39
C ASP A 30 -6.38 3.99 8.07
N GLU A 31 -6.29 3.08 9.03
CA GLU A 31 -5.82 1.71 8.81
C GLU A 31 -6.68 1.00 7.75
N ARG A 32 -8.01 1.15 7.80
CA ARG A 32 -8.91 0.62 6.77
C ARG A 32 -8.69 1.23 5.39
N ARG A 33 -8.43 2.54 5.31
CA ARG A 33 -8.13 3.24 4.05
C ARG A 33 -6.80 2.79 3.46
N ILE A 34 -5.76 2.66 4.29
CA ILE A 34 -4.44 2.16 3.89
C ILE A 34 -4.56 0.73 3.38
N ARG A 35 -5.29 -0.14 4.08
CA ARG A 35 -5.56 -1.51 3.63
C ARG A 35 -6.23 -1.54 2.26
N ARG A 36 -7.24 -0.69 2.02
CA ARG A 36 -7.90 -0.58 0.71
C ARG A 36 -6.93 -0.13 -0.39
N THR A 37 -6.04 0.81 -0.10
CA THR A 37 -4.99 1.24 -1.05
C THR A 37 -4.08 0.07 -1.42
N LEU A 38 -3.73 -0.78 -0.45
CA LEU A 38 -2.92 -1.98 -0.70
C LEU A 38 -3.69 -3.06 -1.48
N GLU A 39 -4.99 -3.25 -1.19
CA GLU A 39 -5.89 -4.12 -1.96
C GLU A 39 -5.97 -3.66 -3.43
N GLU A 40 -6.14 -2.35 -3.65
CA GLU A 40 -6.18 -1.75 -4.99
C GLU A 40 -4.84 -1.93 -5.72
N LEU A 41 -3.70 -1.79 -5.03
CA LEU A 41 -2.39 -2.10 -5.60
C LEU A 41 -2.31 -3.56 -6.08
N CYS A 42 -2.77 -4.51 -5.26
CA CYS A 42 -2.80 -5.91 -5.64
C CYS A 42 -3.73 -6.17 -6.83
N GLU A 43 -4.88 -5.50 -6.91
CA GLU A 43 -5.79 -5.59 -8.05
C GLU A 43 -5.16 -5.06 -9.34
N ILE A 44 -4.53 -3.87 -9.29
CA ILE A 44 -3.85 -3.26 -10.44
C ILE A 44 -2.71 -4.14 -10.95
N GLY A 45 -1.92 -4.71 -10.05
CA GLY A 45 -0.78 -5.56 -10.41
C GLY A 45 -1.15 -6.98 -10.84
N SER A 46 -2.34 -7.47 -10.45
CA SER A 46 -2.81 -8.82 -10.80
C SER A 46 -3.37 -8.88 -12.21
N LYS A 47 -3.25 -10.06 -12.83
CA LYS A 47 -3.77 -10.37 -14.17
C LYS A 47 -4.48 -11.71 -14.17
N SER A 48 -5.71 -11.74 -14.68
CA SER A 48 -6.47 -12.98 -14.87
C SER A 48 -6.07 -13.68 -16.16
N PRO A 49 -6.20 -15.03 -16.24
CA PRO A 49 -6.02 -15.74 -17.51
C PRO A 49 -6.96 -15.20 -18.58
N GLY A 50 -6.45 -14.97 -19.78
CA GLY A 50 -7.25 -14.44 -20.89
C GLY A 50 -7.59 -12.94 -20.78
N GLU A 51 -7.10 -12.23 -19.77
CA GLU A 51 -7.28 -10.79 -19.64
C GLU A 51 -6.67 -10.07 -20.85
N ASN A 52 -7.49 -9.27 -21.54
CA ASN A 52 -7.06 -8.55 -22.73
C ASN A 52 -6.24 -7.29 -22.37
N ALA A 53 -5.49 -6.78 -23.34
CA ALA A 53 -4.61 -5.62 -23.15
C ALA A 53 -5.39 -4.34 -22.76
N ALA A 54 -6.64 -4.19 -23.23
CA ALA A 54 -7.46 -3.02 -22.91
C ALA A 54 -7.83 -2.97 -21.42
N LEU A 55 -8.20 -4.13 -20.83
CA LEU A 55 -8.49 -4.21 -19.40
C LEU A 55 -7.21 -3.99 -18.56
N GLY A 56 -6.08 -4.55 -18.99
CA GLY A 56 -4.79 -4.29 -18.36
C GLY A 56 -4.44 -2.80 -18.37
N ALA A 57 -4.62 -2.11 -19.50
CA ALA A 57 -4.40 -0.67 -19.61
C ALA A 57 -5.34 0.13 -18.69
N LEU A 58 -6.62 -0.26 -18.60
CA LEU A 58 -7.58 0.38 -17.71
C LEU A 58 -7.16 0.26 -16.24
N LYS A 59 -6.68 -0.91 -15.82
CA LYS A 59 -6.14 -1.13 -14.46
C LYS A 59 -4.90 -0.28 -14.24
N ALA A 60 -3.94 -0.29 -15.17
CA ALA A 60 -2.69 0.46 -15.06
C ALA A 60 -2.93 1.97 -14.95
N ASN A 61 -3.96 2.52 -15.60
CA ASN A 61 -4.34 3.93 -15.49
C ASN A 61 -4.83 4.30 -14.07
N ARG A 62 -5.25 3.32 -13.25
CA ARG A 62 -5.60 3.55 -11.84
C ARG A 62 -4.40 3.67 -10.91
N ALA A 63 -3.18 3.58 -11.44
CA ALA A 63 -1.96 3.78 -10.64
C ALA A 63 -1.91 5.15 -9.94
N ASP A 64 -2.55 6.17 -10.50
CA ASP A 64 -2.68 7.50 -9.89
C ASP A 64 -3.55 7.51 -8.61
N HIS A 65 -4.43 6.53 -8.42
CA HIS A 65 -5.20 6.37 -7.19
C HIS A 65 -4.34 5.86 -6.03
N VAL A 66 -3.33 5.05 -6.35
CA VAL A 66 -2.52 4.29 -5.39
C VAL A 66 -1.18 4.97 -5.11
N PHE A 67 -0.54 5.55 -6.13
CA PHE A 67 0.76 6.18 -6.00
C PHE A 67 0.66 7.71 -5.94
N ALA A 68 1.51 8.32 -5.11
CA ALA A 68 1.72 9.76 -5.09
C ALA A 68 2.28 10.25 -6.44
N PRO A 69 2.24 11.57 -6.74
CA PRO A 69 2.78 12.11 -7.98
C PRO A 69 4.22 11.67 -8.30
N VAL A 70 5.00 11.39 -7.25
CA VAL A 70 6.30 10.72 -7.34
C VAL A 70 6.35 9.69 -6.22
N CYS A 71 6.60 8.42 -6.58
CA CYS A 71 6.84 7.33 -5.64
C CYS A 71 8.25 6.79 -5.84
N ARG A 72 9.00 6.62 -4.75
CA ARG A 72 10.35 6.07 -4.78
C ARG A 72 10.30 4.57 -4.55
N PHE A 73 10.93 3.83 -5.45
CA PHE A 73 11.10 2.39 -5.36
C PHE A 73 12.58 2.07 -5.08
N ASP A 74 12.85 1.38 -3.99
CA ASP A 74 14.19 0.93 -3.60
C ASP A 74 14.18 -0.61 -3.65
N PHE A 75 14.14 -1.15 -4.85
CA PHE A 75 14.15 -2.59 -5.12
C PHE A 75 15.52 -2.99 -5.67
N ALA A 76 16.51 -3.09 -4.79
CA ALA A 76 17.87 -3.45 -5.16
C ALA A 76 17.89 -4.65 -6.12
N HIS A 77 18.51 -4.48 -7.29
CA HIS A 77 18.68 -5.50 -8.36
C HIS A 77 17.44 -5.83 -9.19
N GLN A 78 16.34 -5.09 -9.10
CA GLN A 78 15.16 -5.31 -9.95
C GLN A 78 14.94 -4.15 -10.94
N ALA A 79 14.20 -4.41 -12.01
CA ALA A 79 13.92 -3.44 -13.07
C ALA A 79 13.09 -2.21 -12.63
N VAL A 80 12.69 -2.17 -11.35
CA VAL A 80 11.91 -1.10 -10.75
C VAL A 80 12.75 -0.48 -9.63
N ASP A 81 13.65 0.42 -10.00
CA ASP A 81 14.42 1.21 -9.04
C ASP A 81 14.31 2.70 -9.41
N GLY A 82 14.32 3.59 -8.39
CA GLY A 82 14.27 5.03 -8.57
C GLY A 82 12.90 5.66 -8.31
N ALA A 83 12.80 6.94 -8.66
CA ALA A 83 11.58 7.73 -8.50
C ALA A 83 10.74 7.66 -9.77
N LEU A 84 9.48 7.22 -9.65
CA LEU A 84 8.56 7.05 -10.77
C LEU A 84 7.27 7.81 -10.53
N THR A 85 6.73 8.34 -11.61
CA THR A 85 5.35 8.86 -11.66
C THR A 85 4.34 7.72 -11.73
N PRO A 86 3.05 7.94 -11.39
CA PRO A 86 2.00 6.94 -11.56
C PRO A 86 1.90 6.38 -12.98
N THR A 87 2.06 7.23 -13.99
CA THR A 87 2.04 6.83 -15.41
C THR A 87 3.19 5.88 -15.75
N GLU A 88 4.41 6.19 -15.29
CA GLU A 88 5.57 5.32 -15.50
C GLU A 88 5.41 4.00 -14.74
N THR A 89 4.88 4.04 -13.52
CA THR A 89 4.59 2.85 -12.73
C THR A 89 3.56 1.97 -13.43
N GLY A 90 2.46 2.55 -13.90
CA GLY A 90 1.43 1.85 -14.68
C GLY A 90 2.00 1.21 -15.95
N ALA A 91 2.85 1.92 -16.69
CA ALA A 91 3.51 1.38 -17.88
C ALA A 91 4.43 0.19 -17.55
N ARG A 92 5.14 0.22 -16.41
CA ARG A 92 5.97 -0.92 -15.96
C ARG A 92 5.13 -2.11 -15.53
N ILE A 93 4.02 -1.88 -14.82
CA ILE A 93 3.05 -2.93 -14.46
C ILE A 93 2.52 -3.61 -15.74
N LEU A 94 2.13 -2.82 -16.73
CA LEU A 94 1.62 -3.34 -18.01
C LEU A 94 2.66 -4.19 -18.76
N ARG A 95 3.92 -3.73 -18.76
CA ARG A 95 5.03 -4.49 -19.36
C ARG A 95 5.23 -5.82 -18.65
N LEU A 96 5.21 -5.83 -17.32
CA LEU A 96 5.30 -7.04 -16.51
C LEU A 96 4.14 -7.99 -16.83
N GLN A 97 2.89 -7.48 -16.83
CA GLN A 97 1.70 -8.27 -17.17
C GLN A 97 1.76 -8.87 -18.59
N GLY A 98 2.47 -8.20 -19.52
CA GLY A 98 2.70 -8.72 -20.88
C GLY A 98 3.52 -10.00 -20.92
N MET A 99 4.40 -10.22 -19.96
CA MET A 99 5.27 -11.39 -19.86
C MET A 99 4.58 -12.63 -19.26
N PHE A 100 3.46 -12.43 -18.56
CA PHE A 100 2.74 -13.47 -17.84
C PHE A 100 1.37 -13.73 -18.45
N ASP A 101 0.94 -15.00 -18.40
CA ASP A 101 -0.42 -15.42 -18.70
C ASP A 101 -1.37 -15.06 -17.55
N ARG A 102 -0.92 -15.28 -16.33
CA ARG A 102 -1.60 -14.86 -15.09
C ARG A 102 -0.61 -14.31 -14.09
N ILE A 103 -1.09 -13.37 -13.27
CA ILE A 103 -0.37 -12.84 -12.10
C ILE A 103 -1.38 -12.72 -10.97
N LYS A 104 -1.01 -13.22 -9.80
CA LYS A 104 -1.73 -12.98 -8.54
C LYS A 104 -0.78 -12.30 -7.58
N LEU A 105 -1.11 -11.06 -7.21
CA LEU A 105 -0.50 -10.38 -6.08
C LEU A 105 -1.36 -10.59 -4.85
N SER A 106 -0.72 -10.71 -3.71
CA SER A 106 -1.37 -10.84 -2.40
C SER A 106 -0.51 -10.18 -1.34
N PHE A 107 -1.08 -9.90 -0.19
CA PHE A 107 -0.34 -9.45 0.98
C PHE A 107 -0.83 -10.16 2.24
N GLY A 108 0.03 -10.28 3.22
CA GLY A 108 -0.23 -10.82 4.54
C GLY A 108 0.58 -10.06 5.60
N GLU A 109 0.40 -10.43 6.86
CA GLU A 109 1.19 -9.91 8.00
C GLU A 109 1.36 -8.39 7.99
N LEU A 110 0.25 -7.67 7.77
CA LEU A 110 0.24 -6.22 7.60
C LEU A 110 0.31 -5.52 8.95
N GLU A 111 1.41 -4.81 9.17
CA GLU A 111 1.62 -3.88 10.27
C GLU A 111 1.46 -2.44 9.75
N ILE A 112 0.70 -1.61 10.46
CA ILE A 112 0.43 -0.22 10.07
C ILE A 112 0.75 0.70 11.25
N THR A 113 1.57 1.70 11.01
CA THR A 113 1.83 2.79 11.96
C THR A 113 1.44 4.11 11.30
N VAL A 114 0.49 4.84 11.90
CA VAL A 114 0.01 6.14 11.39
C VAL A 114 0.48 7.25 12.31
N GLU A 115 1.11 8.27 11.73
CA GLU A 115 1.60 9.47 12.40
C GLU A 115 1.12 10.72 11.64
N GLY A 116 -0.03 11.25 12.02
CA GLY A 116 -0.65 12.42 11.33
C GLY A 116 -1.01 12.08 9.88
N ASP A 117 -0.40 12.78 8.93
CA ASP A 117 -0.64 12.59 7.50
C ASP A 117 0.38 11.64 6.83
N LYS A 118 1.16 10.92 7.63
CA LYS A 118 2.11 9.91 7.18
C LYS A 118 1.79 8.56 7.78
N ALA A 119 2.04 7.51 7.02
CA ALA A 119 1.95 6.14 7.52
C ALA A 119 3.16 5.34 7.04
N ARG A 120 3.59 4.41 7.88
CA ARG A 120 4.55 3.36 7.53
C ARG A 120 3.83 2.04 7.64
N ILE A 121 4.07 1.18 6.66
CA ILE A 121 3.54 -0.17 6.67
C ILE A 121 4.65 -1.17 6.40
N ALA A 122 4.55 -2.32 7.04
CA ALA A 122 5.36 -3.50 6.74
C ALA A 122 4.41 -4.67 6.46
N PHE A 123 4.70 -5.44 5.44
CA PHE A 123 3.86 -6.58 5.06
C PHE A 123 4.64 -7.61 4.24
N SER A 124 4.18 -8.85 4.28
CA SER A 124 4.66 -9.89 3.37
C SER A 124 3.89 -9.79 2.05
N GLY A 125 4.59 -9.46 0.96
CA GLY A 125 4.07 -9.40 -0.40
C GLY A 125 4.27 -10.71 -1.14
N GLY A 126 3.18 -11.34 -1.60
CA GLY A 126 3.21 -12.56 -2.39
C GLY A 126 3.03 -12.27 -3.88
N PHE A 127 3.91 -12.78 -4.70
CA PHE A 127 3.83 -12.79 -6.16
C PHE A 127 3.74 -14.23 -6.66
N ARG A 128 2.63 -14.56 -7.34
CA ARG A 128 2.49 -15.82 -8.04
C ARG A 128 2.15 -15.56 -9.50
N GLY A 129 2.98 -16.04 -10.41
CA GLY A 129 2.82 -15.79 -11.83
C GLY A 129 3.09 -17.03 -12.67
N ARG A 130 2.45 -17.13 -13.87
CA ARG A 130 2.76 -18.10 -14.89
C ARG A 130 3.27 -17.39 -16.13
N LEU A 131 4.50 -17.66 -16.53
CA LEU A 131 5.10 -17.08 -17.72
C LEU A 131 4.30 -17.48 -18.98
N LYS A 132 4.15 -16.52 -19.89
CA LYS A 132 3.41 -16.73 -21.15
C LYS A 132 4.22 -17.49 -22.19
N TYR A 133 5.55 -17.35 -22.15
CA TYR A 133 6.48 -17.91 -23.14
C TYR A 133 7.50 -18.81 -22.46
N GLY A 134 8.07 -19.76 -23.23
CA GLY A 134 9.02 -20.75 -22.72
C GLY A 134 8.32 -21.94 -22.07
N ASP A 135 8.95 -22.52 -21.06
CA ASP A 135 8.47 -23.74 -20.37
C ASP A 135 7.22 -23.53 -19.49
N ALA A 136 6.47 -22.44 -19.69
CA ALA A 136 5.29 -22.06 -18.90
C ALA A 136 5.56 -22.13 -17.38
N ARG A 137 6.77 -21.77 -16.96
CA ARG A 137 7.25 -21.86 -15.60
C ARG A 137 6.39 -21.02 -14.66
N GLU A 138 6.04 -21.60 -13.54
CA GLU A 138 5.43 -20.88 -12.44
C GLU A 138 6.50 -20.21 -11.58
N VAL A 139 6.25 -18.96 -11.23
CA VAL A 139 7.04 -18.16 -10.29
C VAL A 139 6.18 -17.95 -9.05
N ASP A 140 6.70 -18.30 -7.89
CA ASP A 140 6.03 -18.12 -6.59
C ASP A 140 7.08 -17.52 -5.65
N GLU A 141 6.88 -16.27 -5.28
CA GLU A 141 7.82 -15.52 -4.44
C GLU A 141 7.09 -14.79 -3.32
N ILE A 142 7.69 -14.78 -2.15
CA ILE A 142 7.26 -13.98 -1.00
C ILE A 142 8.43 -13.06 -0.63
N ARG A 143 8.13 -11.79 -0.39
CA ARG A 143 9.11 -10.76 0.00
C ARG A 143 8.53 -9.92 1.13
N GLU A 144 9.38 -9.57 2.07
CA GLU A 144 9.07 -8.54 3.07
C GLU A 144 9.19 -7.16 2.41
N ILE A 145 8.13 -6.39 2.51
CA ILE A 145 8.02 -5.05 1.90
C ILE A 145 7.76 -4.03 3.00
N GLU A 146 8.53 -2.96 2.97
CA GLU A 146 8.27 -1.76 3.75
C GLU A 146 7.80 -0.65 2.82
N ALA A 147 6.79 0.09 3.23
CA ALA A 147 6.30 1.20 2.43
C ALA A 147 5.91 2.40 3.29
N GLU A 148 6.05 3.58 2.72
CA GLU A 148 5.58 4.84 3.28
C GLU A 148 4.42 5.36 2.45
N LEU A 149 3.39 5.86 3.13
CA LEU A 149 2.24 6.49 2.52
C LEU A 149 2.08 7.90 3.08
N ALA A 150 1.51 8.78 2.26
CA ALA A 150 1.08 10.10 2.69
C ALA A 150 -0.40 10.31 2.38
N ARG A 151 -1.10 10.97 3.31
CA ARG A 151 -2.48 11.39 3.10
C ARG A 151 -2.50 12.58 2.16
N GLN A 152 -3.27 12.48 1.11
CA GLN A 152 -3.46 13.55 0.14
C GLN A 152 -4.56 14.52 0.59
N ALA A 153 -4.66 15.69 -0.03
CA ALA A 153 -5.67 16.70 0.29
C ALA A 153 -7.12 16.18 0.14
N ASP A 154 -7.35 15.19 -0.72
CA ASP A 154 -8.62 14.49 -0.91
C ASP A 154 -8.89 13.39 0.14
N GLY A 155 -8.00 13.25 1.13
CA GLY A 155 -8.09 12.27 2.22
C GLY A 155 -7.67 10.85 1.83
N ARG A 156 -7.20 10.62 0.60
CA ARG A 156 -6.68 9.32 0.16
C ARG A 156 -5.24 9.12 0.62
N TRP A 157 -4.92 7.88 0.99
CA TRP A 157 -3.56 7.46 1.28
C TRP A 157 -2.89 6.96 0.00
N LYS A 158 -1.70 7.50 -0.33
CA LYS A 158 -0.94 7.12 -1.51
C LYS A 158 0.48 6.74 -1.15
N PHE A 159 1.02 5.73 -1.81
CA PHE A 159 2.40 5.31 -1.65
C PHE A 159 3.37 6.40 -2.14
N THR A 160 4.32 6.76 -1.28
CA THR A 160 5.40 7.70 -1.57
C THR A 160 6.75 6.99 -1.67
N ARG A 161 6.88 5.83 -1.01
CA ARG A 161 8.07 4.99 -1.06
C ARG A 161 7.71 3.53 -0.87
N MET A 162 8.42 2.65 -1.55
CA MET A 162 8.36 1.20 -1.35
C MET A 162 9.76 0.61 -1.42
N SER A 163 10.08 -0.30 -0.52
CA SER A 163 11.37 -1.00 -0.48
C SER A 163 11.18 -2.47 -0.12
N ILE A 164 12.04 -3.33 -0.66
CA ILE A 164 12.11 -4.72 -0.22
C ILE A 164 13.06 -4.78 0.97
N ARG A 165 12.60 -5.33 2.08
CA ARG A 165 13.45 -5.59 3.23
C ARG A 165 14.45 -6.68 2.85
N GLN A 166 15.72 -6.35 2.89
CA GLN A 166 16.77 -7.36 2.76
C GLN A 166 16.79 -8.17 4.05
N VAL A 167 16.30 -9.40 3.99
CA VAL A 167 16.58 -10.37 5.05
C VAL A 167 18.06 -10.70 4.91
N LEU A 168 18.86 -10.26 5.88
CA LEU A 168 20.23 -10.71 6.00
C LEU A 168 20.15 -12.21 6.29
N GLU A 169 20.41 -13.03 5.28
CA GLU A 169 20.67 -14.45 5.48
C GLU A 169 21.90 -14.56 6.40
N LYS A 170 21.69 -15.23 7.56
CA LYS A 170 22.76 -15.57 8.50
C LYS A 170 23.51 -16.78 8.00
#